data_883ddfea617d9fe52f0ef991eda64d72
#
_entry.id   883ddfea617d9fe52f0ef991eda64d72
#
_cell.length_a   1.000
_cell.length_b   1.000
_cell.length_c   1.000
_cell.angle_alpha   90.00
_cell.angle_beta   90.00
_cell.angle_gamma   90.00
#
_symmetry.space_group_name_H-M   'P 1'
#
loop_
_entity.id
_entity.type
_entity.pdbx_description
1 polymer ?
#
loop_
_entity_poly.entity_id
_entity_poly.type
_entity_poly.pdbx_seq_one_letter_code
_entity_poly.pdbx_strand_id
1 'polypeptide(L)'
;MCYFPLLLILLLLLLLLLLALVTYNYTWIVLLAAVNLQSELFKELMKGYNKNVRPMEKSGDVTQVSIKMILTNLISLSEKDEALTTSVWIEMQWCDYRLRWDEPPRSALYGHITTDLQVPSESIWLPGLGLVNNVDGQFDVALYCNALVSPNGCVYWLPPAIYRSTCAITVNYFPFDWQNCSMVFRSQNYGANEIELVLTEEDGITLEWVDIDPEAFTENGEWVIKHRPAKKVINTQYSRDALEYQEVVFSLIIQRKPLFYVINIITPCVLFSSLGLLVYFLPAKAGGQKCTVSIATLLGQTVFLFLIAKKVPETSQSVSLIGKYLMFVMSVTTMVVMNCVIVLNVSLRTPNTHILNNTVRKVFLNILPHMLRMQIRPWTPTTENPSDTAEAEPQAADANGVMLIPCRRRSSVTLINKAEKYATKIARSELMFSSLRDRDGLFLLHTDAGMEGGTAEQLGVSLAKASPELRQCVTSCRHIAETARHQNRFQNENEEWVLIARVIDRLCFIVMATVFLIGTVSVFLMGHFNQAPPLPFPGDPKLYRPPPSAASL
;
A
#
# COMPACT_ATOMS: atom_id res chain seq x y z
N MET A 1 2.40 73.96 -61.75
CA MET A 1 1.43 72.84 -62.04
C MET A 1 1.61 71.57 -61.18
N CYS A 2 2.17 71.67 -59.98
CA CYS A 2 2.39 70.45 -59.13
C CYS A 2 1.44 70.25 -57.90
N TYR A 3 0.47 71.11 -57.69
CA TYR A 3 -0.44 71.02 -56.53
C TYR A 3 -1.80 70.32 -56.82
N PHE A 4 -2.10 70.14 -58.07
CA PHE A 4 -3.41 69.51 -58.47
C PHE A 4 -3.54 68.02 -58.12
N PRO A 5 -2.50 67.13 -58.30
CA PRO A 5 -2.63 65.74 -57.94
C PRO A 5 -2.70 65.50 -56.41
N LEU A 6 -2.00 66.36 -55.61
CA LEU A 6 -2.00 66.28 -54.14
C LEU A 6 -3.36 66.62 -53.55
N LEU A 7 -4.05 67.61 -54.10
CA LEU A 7 -5.40 68.00 -53.71
C LEU A 7 -6.44 66.91 -54.04
N LEU A 8 -6.25 66.25 -55.22
CA LEU A 8 -7.14 65.15 -55.60
C LEU A 8 -7.00 63.92 -54.71
N ILE A 9 -5.76 63.58 -54.32
CA ILE A 9 -5.46 62.47 -53.38
C ILE A 9 -6.06 62.78 -52.00
N LEU A 10 -5.91 64.01 -51.49
CA LEU A 10 -6.46 64.44 -50.22
C LEU A 10 -8.02 64.38 -50.23
N LEU A 11 -8.65 64.79 -51.32
CA LEU A 11 -10.09 64.73 -51.48
C LEU A 11 -10.61 63.26 -51.53
N LEU A 12 -9.86 62.35 -52.16
CA LEU A 12 -10.15 60.94 -52.26
C LEU A 12 -10.01 60.25 -50.89
N LEU A 13 -8.98 60.61 -50.12
CA LEU A 13 -8.80 60.14 -48.71
C LEU A 13 -9.92 60.61 -47.81
N LEU A 14 -10.33 61.88 -47.94
CA LEU A 14 -11.42 62.45 -47.16
C LEU A 14 -12.78 61.76 -47.49
N LEU A 15 -12.99 61.44 -48.78
CA LEU A 15 -14.18 60.72 -49.24
C LEU A 15 -14.20 59.29 -48.71
N LEU A 16 -13.04 58.56 -48.69
CA LEU A 16 -12.89 57.24 -48.13
C LEU A 16 -13.11 57.23 -46.59
N LEU A 17 -12.65 58.30 -45.91
CA LEU A 17 -12.83 58.45 -44.49
C LEU A 17 -14.28 58.74 -44.12
N LEU A 18 -15.00 59.57 -44.94
CA LEU A 18 -16.44 59.79 -44.80
C LEU A 18 -17.23 58.52 -45.09
N LEU A 19 -16.88 57.73 -46.10
CA LEU A 19 -17.53 56.46 -46.39
C LEU A 19 -17.34 55.46 -45.26
N ALA A 20 -16.11 55.38 -44.68
CA ALA A 20 -15.83 54.52 -43.54
C ALA A 20 -16.60 54.96 -42.28
N LEU A 21 -16.76 56.28 -42.01
CA LEU A 21 -17.57 56.81 -40.94
C LEU A 21 -19.05 56.54 -41.13
N VAL A 22 -19.56 56.64 -42.36
CA VAL A 22 -20.98 56.33 -42.67
C VAL A 22 -21.26 54.87 -42.51
N THR A 23 -20.38 53.98 -42.99
CA THR A 23 -20.51 52.53 -42.81
C THR A 23 -20.43 52.13 -41.34
N TYR A 24 -19.49 52.71 -40.57
CA TYR A 24 -19.35 52.51 -39.14
C TYR A 24 -20.62 52.95 -38.37
N ASN A 25 -21.14 54.14 -38.65
CA ASN A 25 -22.38 54.60 -38.04
C ASN A 25 -23.58 53.76 -38.43
N TYR A 26 -23.66 53.31 -39.71
CA TYR A 26 -24.74 52.44 -40.19
C TYR A 26 -24.70 51.06 -39.49
N THR A 27 -23.51 50.47 -39.29
CA THR A 27 -23.34 49.23 -38.55
C THR A 27 -23.74 49.37 -37.10
N TRP A 28 -23.43 50.51 -36.43
CA TRP A 28 -23.88 50.76 -35.06
C TRP A 28 -25.40 50.97 -34.94
N ILE A 29 -26.04 51.65 -35.89
CA ILE A 29 -27.48 51.84 -35.92
C ILE A 29 -28.18 50.48 -36.14
N VAL A 30 -27.69 49.64 -37.02
CA VAL A 30 -28.25 48.29 -37.25
C VAL A 30 -28.05 47.42 -36.01
N LEU A 31 -26.91 47.50 -35.33
CA LEU A 31 -26.67 46.76 -34.10
C LEU A 31 -27.59 47.21 -32.95
N LEU A 32 -27.77 48.53 -32.78
CA LEU A 32 -28.68 49.10 -31.78
C LEU A 32 -30.16 48.74 -32.08
N ALA A 33 -30.56 48.72 -33.35
CA ALA A 33 -31.88 48.30 -33.76
C ALA A 33 -32.13 46.81 -33.48
N ALA A 34 -31.12 45.96 -33.74
CA ALA A 34 -31.20 44.54 -33.44
C ALA A 34 -31.31 44.24 -31.92
N VAL A 35 -30.56 44.98 -31.07
CA VAL A 35 -30.67 44.87 -29.59
C VAL A 35 -32.04 45.31 -29.09
N ASN A 36 -32.60 46.37 -29.61
CA ASN A 36 -33.98 46.79 -29.23
C ASN A 36 -35.02 45.74 -29.62
N LEU A 37 -34.85 45.13 -30.80
CA LEU A 37 -35.79 44.12 -31.33
C LEU A 37 -35.75 42.82 -30.51
N GLN A 38 -34.60 42.38 -30.09
CA GLN A 38 -34.48 41.22 -29.19
C GLN A 38 -35.11 41.50 -27.81
N SER A 39 -34.97 42.72 -27.29
CA SER A 39 -35.60 43.13 -26.03
C SER A 39 -37.14 43.14 -26.15
N GLU A 40 -37.66 43.57 -27.28
CA GLU A 40 -39.11 43.54 -27.54
C GLU A 40 -39.61 42.11 -27.71
N LEU A 41 -38.91 41.26 -28.44
CA LEU A 41 -39.23 39.86 -28.57
C LEU A 41 -39.28 39.17 -27.20
N PHE A 42 -38.27 39.40 -26.35
CA PHE A 42 -38.25 38.86 -24.99
C PHE A 42 -39.48 39.27 -24.18
N LYS A 43 -39.86 40.57 -24.21
CA LYS A 43 -41.07 41.08 -23.51
C LYS A 43 -42.34 40.43 -24.04
N GLU A 44 -42.46 40.26 -25.36
CA GLU A 44 -43.63 39.64 -25.97
C GLU A 44 -43.74 38.15 -25.64
N LEU A 45 -42.60 37.41 -25.64
CA LEU A 45 -42.54 35.99 -25.25
C LEU A 45 -42.93 35.78 -23.79
N MET A 46 -42.50 36.68 -22.89
CA MET A 46 -42.82 36.59 -21.46
C MET A 46 -44.22 37.07 -21.11
N LYS A 47 -44.92 37.72 -22.04
CA LYS A 47 -46.27 38.23 -21.83
C LYS A 47 -47.27 37.08 -21.72
N GLY A 48 -47.72 36.81 -20.47
CA GLY A 48 -48.64 35.71 -20.20
C GLY A 48 -47.99 34.32 -20.09
N TYR A 49 -46.66 34.25 -20.15
CA TYR A 49 -45.94 33.00 -19.95
C TYR A 49 -46.02 32.57 -18.48
N ASN A 50 -46.41 31.30 -18.24
CA ASN A 50 -46.46 30.74 -16.89
C ASN A 50 -45.36 29.66 -16.75
N LYS A 51 -44.29 29.98 -16.02
CA LYS A 51 -43.17 29.10 -15.78
C LYS A 51 -43.50 27.88 -14.89
N ASN A 52 -44.61 27.91 -14.16
CA ASN A 52 -44.99 26.82 -13.26
C ASN A 52 -45.78 25.71 -13.97
N VAL A 53 -46.13 25.93 -15.25
CA VAL A 53 -46.89 24.95 -16.04
C VAL A 53 -46.00 24.36 -17.11
N ARG A 54 -45.98 23.03 -17.17
CA ARG A 54 -45.26 22.27 -18.19
C ARG A 54 -45.74 22.62 -19.61
N PRO A 55 -44.86 22.72 -20.61
CA PRO A 55 -45.28 22.95 -21.99
C PRO A 55 -46.07 21.75 -22.54
N MET A 56 -47.33 21.94 -22.90
CA MET A 56 -48.21 20.96 -23.49
C MET A 56 -49.05 21.64 -24.56
N GLU A 57 -48.98 21.21 -25.81
CA GLU A 57 -49.88 21.68 -26.89
C GLU A 57 -51.26 21.07 -26.73
N LYS A 58 -51.33 19.80 -26.37
CA LYS A 58 -52.57 19.04 -26.18
C LYS A 58 -52.56 18.35 -24.82
N SER A 59 -53.75 18.14 -24.29
CA SER A 59 -53.91 17.40 -23.02
C SER A 59 -53.41 15.95 -23.22
N GLY A 60 -52.43 15.53 -22.43
CA GLY A 60 -51.82 14.22 -22.48
C GLY A 60 -50.50 14.16 -23.25
N ASP A 61 -50.01 15.27 -23.83
CA ASP A 61 -48.69 15.31 -24.44
C ASP A 61 -47.57 15.08 -23.44
N VAL A 62 -46.59 14.28 -23.85
CA VAL A 62 -45.38 14.03 -23.05
C VAL A 62 -44.28 14.97 -23.54
N THR A 63 -43.70 15.72 -22.60
CA THR A 63 -42.58 16.63 -22.91
C THR A 63 -41.27 15.80 -22.92
N GLN A 64 -40.64 15.75 -24.11
CA GLN A 64 -39.35 15.11 -24.22
C GLN A 64 -38.23 16.03 -23.75
N VAL A 65 -37.37 15.55 -22.86
CA VAL A 65 -36.20 16.24 -22.33
C VAL A 65 -34.97 15.41 -22.61
N SER A 66 -34.09 15.91 -23.45
CA SER A 66 -32.79 15.28 -23.66
C SER A 66 -31.79 15.76 -22.61
N ILE A 67 -30.96 14.83 -22.15
CA ILE A 67 -29.94 15.08 -21.12
C ILE A 67 -28.60 14.52 -21.55
N LYS A 68 -27.55 15.34 -21.39
CA LYS A 68 -26.16 14.98 -21.58
C LYS A 68 -25.36 15.48 -20.38
N MET A 69 -24.42 14.70 -19.89
CA MET A 69 -23.52 15.11 -18.81
C MET A 69 -22.12 15.28 -19.38
N ILE A 70 -21.51 16.44 -19.08
CA ILE A 70 -20.14 16.78 -19.45
C ILE A 70 -19.35 16.89 -18.14
N LEU A 71 -18.40 15.98 -17.94
CA LEU A 71 -17.54 15.95 -16.77
C LEU A 71 -16.37 16.90 -16.96
N THR A 72 -16.24 17.90 -16.09
CA THR A 72 -15.12 18.85 -16.07
C THR A 72 -14.05 18.45 -15.05
N ASN A 73 -14.43 17.90 -13.91
CA ASN A 73 -13.49 17.45 -12.89
C ASN A 73 -14.10 16.36 -12.00
N LEU A 74 -13.30 15.36 -11.70
CA LEU A 74 -13.54 14.46 -10.59
C LEU A 74 -12.79 15.02 -9.39
N ILE A 75 -13.53 15.68 -8.48
CA ILE A 75 -12.93 16.42 -7.35
C ILE A 75 -12.34 15.45 -6.33
N SER A 76 -13.16 14.54 -5.81
CA SER A 76 -12.73 13.57 -4.80
C SER A 76 -13.71 12.40 -4.68
N LEU A 77 -13.19 11.27 -4.25
CA LEU A 77 -13.98 10.18 -3.71
C LEU A 77 -13.63 10.03 -2.22
N SER A 78 -14.60 10.30 -1.34
CA SER A 78 -14.43 10.05 0.10
C SER A 78 -14.87 8.62 0.40
N GLU A 79 -13.91 7.76 0.68
CA GLU A 79 -14.20 6.37 1.01
C GLU A 79 -14.95 6.25 2.33
N LYS A 80 -14.64 7.14 3.27
CA LYS A 80 -15.25 7.13 4.61
C LYS A 80 -16.73 7.56 4.57
N ASP A 81 -17.04 8.58 3.76
CA ASP A 81 -18.41 9.11 3.63
C ASP A 81 -19.19 8.40 2.51
N GLU A 82 -18.55 7.47 1.80
CA GLU A 82 -19.09 6.77 0.62
C GLU A 82 -19.68 7.76 -0.41
N ALA A 83 -18.94 8.86 -0.64
CA ALA A 83 -19.40 9.98 -1.46
C ALA A 83 -18.42 10.34 -2.56
N LEU A 84 -18.94 10.39 -3.81
CA LEU A 84 -18.24 10.90 -4.97
C LEU A 84 -18.59 12.37 -5.17
N THR A 85 -17.59 13.24 -5.28
CA THR A 85 -17.77 14.67 -5.61
C THR A 85 -17.24 14.94 -7.01
N THR A 86 -18.13 15.45 -7.88
CA THR A 86 -17.81 15.76 -9.29
C THR A 86 -18.26 17.17 -9.63
N SER A 87 -17.46 17.85 -10.48
CA SER A 87 -17.86 19.07 -11.16
C SER A 87 -18.28 18.71 -12.59
N VAL A 88 -19.48 19.08 -12.96
CA VAL A 88 -20.08 18.72 -14.23
C VAL A 88 -20.85 19.89 -14.84
N TRP A 89 -21.05 19.84 -16.13
CA TRP A 89 -22.08 20.62 -16.79
C TRP A 89 -23.18 19.66 -17.22
N ILE A 90 -24.43 20.03 -16.92
CA ILE A 90 -25.60 19.25 -17.31
C ILE A 90 -26.26 19.94 -18.49
N GLU A 91 -26.13 19.38 -19.66
CA GLU A 91 -26.82 19.84 -20.84
C GLU A 91 -28.23 19.29 -20.86
N MET A 92 -29.20 20.17 -20.96
CA MET A 92 -30.62 19.84 -21.06
C MET A 92 -31.23 20.53 -22.27
N GLN A 93 -32.01 19.80 -23.05
CA GLN A 93 -32.73 20.34 -24.20
C GLN A 93 -34.18 19.88 -24.17
N TRP A 94 -35.10 20.80 -24.41
CA TRP A 94 -36.52 20.54 -24.55
C TRP A 94 -37.17 21.60 -25.45
N CYS A 95 -38.36 21.36 -26.01
CA CYS A 95 -39.04 22.32 -26.83
C CYS A 95 -40.28 22.84 -26.09
N ASP A 96 -40.47 24.18 -26.06
CA ASP A 96 -41.62 24.87 -25.49
C ASP A 96 -42.30 25.67 -26.59
N TYR A 97 -43.46 25.20 -27.05
CA TYR A 97 -44.24 25.84 -28.11
C TYR A 97 -44.61 27.30 -27.78
N ARG A 98 -44.70 27.68 -26.52
CA ARG A 98 -45.01 29.02 -26.06
C ARG A 98 -43.87 30.03 -26.33
N LEU A 99 -42.69 29.56 -26.48
CA LEU A 99 -41.47 30.33 -26.77
C LEU A 99 -41.13 30.40 -28.26
N ARG A 100 -41.97 29.82 -29.14
CA ARG A 100 -41.79 29.79 -30.55
C ARG A 100 -42.12 31.14 -31.19
N TRP A 101 -41.30 31.59 -32.18
CA TRP A 101 -41.55 32.82 -32.96
C TRP A 101 -41.31 32.65 -34.46
N ASP A 102 -40.94 31.49 -34.92
CA ASP A 102 -40.79 31.13 -36.35
C ASP A 102 -42.15 30.92 -37.05
N GLU A 103 -43.24 30.77 -36.30
CA GLU A 103 -44.59 30.57 -36.80
C GLU A 103 -45.51 31.81 -36.62
N PRO A 104 -46.54 31.98 -37.52
CA PRO A 104 -47.53 33.05 -37.34
C PRO A 104 -48.28 32.95 -36.00
N PRO A 105 -48.63 34.09 -35.35
CA PRO A 105 -48.48 35.47 -35.85
C PRO A 105 -47.12 36.14 -35.58
N ARG A 106 -46.25 35.55 -34.78
CA ARG A 106 -45.00 36.17 -34.32
C ARG A 106 -43.93 36.22 -35.43
N SER A 107 -43.94 35.28 -36.36
CA SER A 107 -43.00 35.26 -37.48
C SER A 107 -43.09 36.49 -38.39
N ALA A 108 -44.26 37.11 -38.49
CA ALA A 108 -44.44 38.32 -39.29
C ALA A 108 -43.60 39.52 -38.76
N LEU A 109 -43.41 39.60 -37.45
CA LEU A 109 -42.65 40.68 -36.78
C LEU A 109 -41.21 40.29 -36.46
N TYR A 110 -40.97 39.05 -36.05
CA TYR A 110 -39.70 38.61 -35.48
C TYR A 110 -39.04 37.46 -36.30
N GLY A 111 -39.62 36.99 -37.37
CA GLY A 111 -39.09 35.85 -38.18
C GLY A 111 -37.71 36.09 -38.83
N HIS A 112 -37.27 37.36 -38.86
CA HIS A 112 -35.93 37.71 -39.32
C HIS A 112 -34.84 37.51 -38.21
N ILE A 113 -35.25 37.29 -36.93
CA ILE A 113 -34.32 36.93 -35.85
C ILE A 113 -34.09 35.41 -35.93
N THR A 114 -32.99 35.04 -36.54
CA THR A 114 -32.53 33.64 -36.70
C THR A 114 -31.56 33.20 -35.63
N THR A 115 -31.10 34.13 -34.79
CA THR A 115 -30.18 33.85 -33.69
C THR A 115 -30.92 33.45 -32.44
N ASP A 116 -30.34 32.58 -31.67
CA ASP A 116 -30.88 32.17 -30.39
C ASP A 116 -30.99 33.35 -29.40
N LEU A 117 -32.08 33.37 -28.64
CA LEU A 117 -32.35 34.39 -27.62
C LEU A 117 -31.84 33.90 -26.26
N GLN A 118 -31.02 34.69 -25.60
CA GLN A 118 -30.64 34.44 -24.23
C GLN A 118 -31.72 34.85 -23.24
N VAL A 119 -32.25 33.87 -22.50
CA VAL A 119 -33.32 34.05 -21.54
C VAL A 119 -32.85 33.61 -20.15
N PRO A 120 -33.09 34.41 -19.08
CA PRO A 120 -32.83 33.96 -17.74
C PRO A 120 -33.61 32.68 -17.43
N SER A 121 -32.90 31.60 -17.03
CA SER A 121 -33.54 30.30 -16.78
C SER A 121 -34.63 30.35 -15.71
N GLU A 122 -34.53 31.26 -14.75
CA GLU A 122 -35.55 31.49 -13.74
C GLU A 122 -36.88 32.04 -14.28
N SER A 123 -36.88 32.58 -15.51
CA SER A 123 -38.06 33.16 -16.15
C SER A 123 -38.86 32.14 -16.95
N ILE A 124 -38.30 31.01 -17.25
CA ILE A 124 -38.93 29.95 -18.07
C ILE A 124 -39.19 28.69 -17.26
N TRP A 125 -40.00 27.80 -17.81
CA TRP A 125 -40.23 26.48 -17.23
C TRP A 125 -38.95 25.64 -17.33
N LEU A 126 -38.60 24.92 -16.26
CA LEU A 126 -37.49 24.00 -16.19
C LEU A 126 -38.01 22.59 -15.86
N PRO A 127 -37.38 21.53 -16.38
CA PRO A 127 -37.81 20.14 -16.18
C PRO A 127 -37.66 19.64 -14.75
N GLY A 128 -37.00 20.39 -13.84
CA GLY A 128 -36.84 20.04 -12.45
C GLY A 128 -36.09 18.73 -12.23
N LEU A 129 -34.99 18.53 -13.00
CA LEU A 129 -34.11 17.35 -12.85
C LEU A 129 -33.22 17.53 -11.64
N GLY A 130 -33.19 16.52 -10.78
CA GLY A 130 -32.33 16.49 -9.61
C GLY A 130 -31.58 15.18 -9.44
N LEU A 131 -30.47 15.23 -8.74
CA LEU A 131 -29.67 14.06 -8.39
C LEU A 131 -30.36 13.28 -7.26
N VAL A 132 -30.88 12.08 -7.56
CA VAL A 132 -31.64 11.25 -6.60
C VAL A 132 -30.77 10.71 -5.48
N ASN A 133 -29.58 10.22 -5.82
CA ASN A 133 -28.65 9.61 -4.88
C ASN A 133 -27.63 10.60 -4.31
N ASN A 134 -28.12 11.77 -3.91
CA ASN A 134 -27.29 12.81 -3.35
C ASN A 134 -27.02 12.57 -1.86
N VAL A 135 -25.93 13.13 -1.32
CA VAL A 135 -25.47 12.96 0.07
C VAL A 135 -25.69 14.21 0.91
N ASP A 136 -25.61 15.39 0.30
CA ASP A 136 -25.60 16.69 1.00
C ASP A 136 -26.96 17.43 1.02
N GLY A 137 -27.98 16.88 0.35
CA GLY A 137 -29.30 17.51 0.24
C GLY A 137 -29.37 18.60 -0.83
N GLN A 138 -28.30 18.78 -1.61
CA GLN A 138 -28.31 19.73 -2.75
C GLN A 138 -28.68 19.00 -4.03
N PHE A 139 -29.94 19.08 -4.41
CA PHE A 139 -30.48 18.41 -5.59
C PHE A 139 -30.33 19.23 -6.86
N ASP A 140 -30.21 20.56 -6.72
CA ASP A 140 -30.24 21.53 -7.81
C ASP A 140 -28.85 21.84 -8.36
N VAL A 141 -28.85 22.58 -9.49
CA VAL A 141 -27.61 23.08 -10.11
C VAL A 141 -26.96 24.17 -9.25
N ALA A 142 -25.64 24.33 -9.41
CA ALA A 142 -24.89 25.32 -8.63
C ALA A 142 -25.18 26.78 -9.07
N LEU A 143 -25.51 26.98 -10.36
CA LEU A 143 -25.74 28.28 -10.94
C LEU A 143 -26.85 28.21 -11.99
N TYR A 144 -27.87 29.07 -11.85
CA TYR A 144 -28.94 29.28 -12.83
C TYR A 144 -28.44 30.24 -13.92
N CYS A 145 -27.68 29.73 -14.88
CA CYS A 145 -27.23 30.48 -16.05
C CYS A 145 -28.40 30.72 -17.03
N ASN A 146 -28.19 31.63 -17.99
CA ASN A 146 -29.17 31.88 -19.04
C ASN A 146 -29.33 30.62 -19.93
N ALA A 147 -30.56 30.40 -20.36
CA ALA A 147 -30.88 29.41 -21.39
C ALA A 147 -30.88 30.08 -22.77
N LEU A 148 -30.55 29.31 -23.78
CA LEU A 148 -30.64 29.69 -25.20
C LEU A 148 -31.96 29.17 -25.74
N VAL A 149 -32.78 30.08 -26.27
CA VAL A 149 -34.06 29.74 -26.92
C VAL A 149 -33.94 29.96 -28.41
N SER A 150 -34.12 28.88 -29.17
CA SER A 150 -34.11 28.93 -30.63
C SER A 150 -35.44 29.36 -31.21
N PRO A 151 -35.47 29.85 -32.47
CA PRO A 151 -36.73 30.34 -33.13
C PRO A 151 -37.88 29.33 -33.13
N ASN A 152 -37.57 28.04 -33.22
CA ASN A 152 -38.54 26.94 -33.17
C ASN A 152 -39.09 26.65 -31.75
N GLY A 153 -38.67 27.42 -30.74
CA GLY A 153 -39.09 27.28 -29.36
C GLY A 153 -38.33 26.19 -28.58
N CYS A 154 -37.29 25.61 -29.15
CA CYS A 154 -36.43 24.66 -28.41
C CYS A 154 -35.47 25.42 -27.53
N VAL A 155 -35.35 24.97 -26.28
CA VAL A 155 -34.54 25.54 -25.23
C VAL A 155 -33.32 24.66 -25.03
N TYR A 156 -32.15 25.29 -25.04
CA TYR A 156 -30.87 24.68 -24.69
C TYR A 156 -30.35 25.29 -23.38
N TRP A 157 -30.13 24.49 -22.37
CA TRP A 157 -29.65 24.95 -21.06
C TRP A 157 -28.51 24.12 -20.55
N LEU A 158 -27.38 24.79 -20.19
CA LEU A 158 -26.12 24.18 -19.81
C LEU A 158 -25.63 24.74 -18.47
N PRO A 159 -26.27 24.44 -17.33
CA PRO A 159 -25.83 24.89 -16.03
C PRO A 159 -24.64 24.11 -15.50
N PRO A 160 -23.64 24.79 -14.87
CA PRO A 160 -22.64 24.15 -14.08
C PRO A 160 -23.21 23.62 -12.78
N ALA A 161 -22.75 22.47 -12.33
CA ALA A 161 -23.15 21.86 -11.08
C ALA A 161 -21.98 21.15 -10.39
N ILE A 162 -21.99 21.15 -9.05
CA ILE A 162 -21.13 20.30 -8.24
C ILE A 162 -22.05 19.32 -7.53
N TYR A 163 -21.90 18.05 -7.87
CA TYR A 163 -22.70 16.98 -7.27
C TYR A 163 -21.91 16.14 -6.32
N ARG A 164 -22.53 15.78 -5.21
CA ARG A 164 -22.02 14.86 -4.22
C ARG A 164 -22.95 13.65 -4.15
N SER A 165 -22.62 12.61 -4.93
CA SER A 165 -23.43 11.40 -5.05
C SER A 165 -22.95 10.29 -4.14
N THR A 166 -23.88 9.44 -3.67
CA THR A 166 -23.52 8.20 -2.95
C THR A 166 -22.82 7.24 -3.88
N CYS A 167 -21.73 6.64 -3.38
CA CYS A 167 -21.00 5.60 -4.08
C CYS A 167 -20.64 4.49 -3.09
N ALA A 168 -21.25 3.31 -3.25
CA ALA A 168 -20.93 2.14 -2.43
C ALA A 168 -19.50 1.68 -2.73
N ILE A 169 -18.64 1.78 -1.73
CA ILE A 169 -17.19 1.53 -1.85
C ILE A 169 -16.88 0.05 -1.60
N THR A 170 -16.17 -0.58 -2.53
CA THR A 170 -15.63 -1.93 -2.36
C THR A 170 -14.17 -1.87 -1.93
N VAL A 171 -13.89 -2.14 -0.65
CA VAL A 171 -12.53 -2.00 -0.06
C VAL A 171 -11.68 -3.26 -0.16
N ASN A 172 -12.18 -4.36 -0.71
CA ASN A 172 -11.54 -5.68 -0.71
C ASN A 172 -10.09 -5.67 -1.20
N TYR A 173 -9.79 -4.87 -2.20
CA TYR A 173 -8.49 -4.80 -2.85
C TYR A 173 -7.76 -3.48 -2.63
N PHE A 174 -8.27 -2.63 -1.72
CA PHE A 174 -7.59 -1.38 -1.40
C PHE A 174 -6.10 -1.60 -1.05
N PRO A 175 -5.15 -0.85 -1.61
CA PRO A 175 -5.28 0.32 -2.50
C PRO A 175 -5.21 0.02 -4.01
N PHE A 176 -5.36 -1.22 -4.45
CA PHE A 176 -5.40 -1.64 -5.86
C PHE A 176 -6.85 -1.85 -6.33
N ASP A 177 -7.72 -0.97 -5.90
CA ASP A 177 -9.17 -1.05 -6.09
C ASP A 177 -9.62 -0.22 -7.30
N TRP A 178 -10.77 -0.62 -7.82
CA TRP A 178 -11.56 0.17 -8.74
C TRP A 178 -13.00 0.27 -8.20
N GLN A 179 -13.66 1.39 -8.49
CA GLN A 179 -14.99 1.68 -7.97
C GLN A 179 -15.94 1.98 -9.11
N ASN A 180 -17.21 1.61 -8.94
CA ASN A 180 -18.29 1.94 -9.85
C ASN A 180 -19.25 2.89 -9.13
N CYS A 181 -19.12 4.17 -9.42
CA CYS A 181 -19.95 5.22 -8.86
C CYS A 181 -20.97 5.69 -9.89
N SER A 182 -22.21 5.81 -9.52
CA SER A 182 -23.28 6.24 -10.40
C SER A 182 -23.93 7.54 -9.89
N MET A 183 -24.32 8.39 -10.81
CA MET A 183 -25.13 9.57 -10.60
C MET A 183 -26.49 9.34 -11.25
N VAL A 184 -27.56 9.36 -10.45
CA VAL A 184 -28.92 9.04 -10.89
C VAL A 184 -29.74 10.32 -10.97
N PHE A 185 -30.15 10.69 -12.17
CA PHE A 185 -30.98 11.86 -12.42
C PHE A 185 -32.41 11.46 -12.71
N ARG A 186 -33.34 12.17 -12.09
CA ARG A 186 -34.78 11.99 -12.27
C ARG A 186 -35.48 13.36 -12.15
N SER A 187 -36.62 13.51 -12.84
CA SER A 187 -37.50 14.63 -12.54
C SER A 187 -38.10 14.43 -11.15
N GLN A 188 -38.05 15.49 -10.32
CA GLN A 188 -38.61 15.45 -8.95
C GLN A 188 -40.14 15.63 -8.95
N ASN A 189 -40.66 16.31 -9.95
CA ASN A 189 -42.05 16.78 -9.96
C ASN A 189 -42.96 16.00 -10.93
N TYR A 190 -42.39 15.35 -11.94
CA TYR A 190 -43.13 14.78 -13.07
C TYR A 190 -42.85 13.28 -13.21
N GLY A 191 -43.91 12.52 -13.49
CA GLY A 191 -43.82 11.08 -13.83
C GLY A 191 -43.48 10.84 -15.29
N ALA A 192 -43.27 9.54 -15.63
CA ALA A 192 -42.95 9.11 -17.00
C ALA A 192 -44.06 9.41 -18.02
N ASN A 193 -45.30 9.58 -17.56
CA ASN A 193 -46.45 9.96 -18.38
C ASN A 193 -46.50 11.48 -18.70
N GLU A 194 -45.65 12.27 -18.09
CA GLU A 194 -45.60 13.72 -18.26
C GLU A 194 -44.29 14.16 -18.92
N ILE A 195 -43.16 13.61 -18.48
CA ILE A 195 -41.83 13.91 -19.03
C ILE A 195 -41.15 12.60 -19.44
N GLU A 196 -40.66 12.60 -20.66
CA GLU A 196 -39.80 11.56 -21.17
C GLU A 196 -38.33 12.02 -21.15
N LEU A 197 -37.49 11.34 -20.35
CA LEU A 197 -36.05 11.58 -20.34
C LEU A 197 -35.39 10.73 -21.42
N VAL A 198 -34.60 11.35 -22.28
CA VAL A 198 -33.82 10.69 -23.32
C VAL A 198 -32.36 11.12 -23.24
N LEU A 199 -31.43 10.24 -23.62
CA LEU A 199 -30.04 10.62 -23.81
C LEU A 199 -29.93 11.44 -25.11
N THR A 200 -29.08 12.47 -25.07
CA THR A 200 -28.86 13.34 -26.24
C THR A 200 -28.33 12.53 -27.41
N GLU A 201 -28.83 12.83 -28.61
CA GLU A 201 -28.39 12.24 -29.87
C GLU A 201 -27.54 13.27 -30.62
N GLU A 202 -26.32 12.89 -31.01
CA GLU A 202 -25.42 13.67 -31.85
C GLU A 202 -25.04 12.86 -33.07
N ASP A 203 -25.17 13.46 -34.25
CA ASP A 203 -24.87 12.82 -35.55
C ASP A 203 -25.57 11.47 -35.76
N GLY A 204 -26.80 11.30 -35.25
CA GLY A 204 -27.57 10.07 -35.32
C GLY A 204 -27.10 8.95 -34.38
N ILE A 205 -26.25 9.27 -33.42
CA ILE A 205 -25.76 8.34 -32.38
C ILE A 205 -26.24 8.82 -31.02
N THR A 206 -26.96 7.97 -30.30
CA THR A 206 -27.33 8.25 -28.89
C THR A 206 -26.09 8.20 -28.05
N LEU A 207 -25.81 9.25 -27.28
CA LEU A 207 -24.66 9.34 -26.39
C LEU A 207 -24.90 8.49 -25.13
N GLU A 208 -24.51 7.23 -25.17
CA GLU A 208 -24.59 6.32 -24.03
C GLU A 208 -23.35 6.39 -23.12
N TRP A 209 -22.76 7.58 -22.97
CA TRP A 209 -21.60 7.82 -22.09
C TRP A 209 -21.59 9.23 -21.53
N VAL A 210 -20.85 9.43 -20.45
CA VAL A 210 -20.53 10.75 -19.91
C VAL A 210 -19.52 11.40 -20.84
N ASP A 211 -19.79 12.60 -21.32
CA ASP A 211 -18.86 13.33 -22.16
C ASP A 211 -17.74 13.97 -21.31
N ILE A 212 -16.57 14.14 -21.90
CA ILE A 212 -15.42 14.79 -21.27
C ILE A 212 -14.90 15.82 -22.25
N ASP A 213 -14.99 17.09 -21.88
CA ASP A 213 -14.39 18.17 -22.64
C ASP A 213 -12.87 18.15 -22.46
N PRO A 214 -12.10 17.87 -23.51
CA PRO A 214 -10.63 17.78 -23.40
C PRO A 214 -9.97 19.08 -22.94
N GLU A 215 -10.59 20.24 -23.21
CA GLU A 215 -10.04 21.55 -22.84
C GLU A 215 -10.35 21.93 -21.38
N ALA A 216 -11.52 21.55 -20.89
CA ALA A 216 -11.94 21.86 -19.52
C ALA A 216 -11.58 20.80 -18.50
N PHE A 217 -11.32 19.55 -18.92
CA PHE A 217 -11.09 18.44 -18.02
C PHE A 217 -9.74 18.49 -17.33
N THR A 218 -9.76 18.44 -16.01
CA THR A 218 -8.56 18.32 -15.17
C THR A 218 -8.46 16.91 -14.61
N GLU A 219 -7.35 16.21 -14.93
CA GLU A 219 -7.11 14.86 -14.41
C GLU A 219 -6.97 14.85 -12.89
N ASN A 220 -7.60 13.86 -12.25
CA ASN A 220 -7.45 13.64 -10.82
C ASN A 220 -6.12 12.97 -10.48
N GLY A 221 -5.43 13.44 -9.42
CA GLY A 221 -4.15 12.89 -8.97
C GLY A 221 -4.24 11.47 -8.40
N GLU A 222 -5.41 11.08 -7.84
CA GLU A 222 -5.61 9.79 -7.15
C GLU A 222 -6.34 8.76 -8.00
N TRP A 223 -7.23 9.21 -8.93
CA TRP A 223 -8.12 8.35 -9.70
C TRP A 223 -7.94 8.50 -11.20
N VAL A 224 -8.10 7.39 -11.91
CA VAL A 224 -8.18 7.33 -13.39
C VAL A 224 -9.55 6.82 -13.78
N ILE A 225 -10.22 7.52 -14.70
CA ILE A 225 -11.50 7.08 -15.28
C ILE A 225 -11.19 5.99 -16.33
N LYS A 226 -11.77 4.80 -16.14
CA LYS A 226 -11.61 3.67 -17.08
C LYS A 226 -12.79 3.59 -18.04
N HIS A 227 -13.99 3.67 -17.51
CA HIS A 227 -15.23 3.63 -18.29
C HIS A 227 -16.20 4.67 -17.75
N ARG A 228 -17.12 5.11 -18.60
CA ARG A 228 -18.05 6.18 -18.30
C ARG A 228 -19.43 5.99 -18.94
N PRO A 229 -20.07 4.80 -18.80
CA PRO A 229 -21.34 4.52 -19.47
C PRO A 229 -22.49 5.35 -18.91
N ALA A 230 -23.46 5.67 -19.79
CA ALA A 230 -24.73 6.26 -19.42
C ALA A 230 -25.89 5.37 -19.91
N LYS A 231 -26.97 5.31 -19.16
CA LYS A 231 -28.14 4.53 -19.52
C LYS A 231 -29.43 5.15 -19.00
N LYS A 232 -30.50 4.94 -19.76
CA LYS A 232 -31.87 5.24 -19.31
C LYS A 232 -32.42 4.00 -18.58
N VAL A 233 -33.03 4.19 -17.44
CA VAL A 233 -33.67 3.15 -16.63
C VAL A 233 -35.11 3.57 -16.35
N ILE A 234 -36.05 2.65 -16.55
CA ILE A 234 -37.44 2.84 -16.16
C ILE A 234 -37.61 2.17 -14.80
N ASN A 235 -37.86 2.95 -13.77
CA ASN A 235 -38.02 2.46 -12.41
C ASN A 235 -39.49 2.28 -12.09
N THR A 236 -39.94 1.02 -12.05
CA THR A 236 -41.30 0.62 -11.70
C THR A 236 -41.46 0.30 -10.20
N GLN A 237 -40.35 0.30 -9.45
CA GLN A 237 -40.29 -0.24 -8.09
C GLN A 237 -40.98 0.66 -7.03
N TYR A 238 -41.20 1.94 -7.36
CA TYR A 238 -41.87 2.89 -6.46
C TYR A 238 -43.38 3.03 -6.74
N SER A 239 -43.91 2.23 -7.62
CA SER A 239 -45.31 2.32 -8.11
C SER A 239 -46.29 1.70 -7.12
N ARG A 240 -46.60 2.42 -6.02
CA ARG A 240 -47.86 2.14 -5.29
C ARG A 240 -49.11 2.64 -6.04
N ASP A 241 -48.92 3.62 -6.95
CA ASP A 241 -49.98 4.32 -7.66
C ASP A 241 -49.83 4.29 -9.19
N ALA A 242 -49.14 3.26 -9.74
CA ALA A 242 -48.88 3.09 -11.19
C ALA A 242 -48.13 4.25 -11.87
N LEU A 243 -47.47 5.13 -11.11
CA LEU A 243 -46.58 6.16 -11.64
C LEU A 243 -45.21 5.58 -11.88
N GLU A 244 -44.84 5.36 -13.13
CA GLU A 244 -43.49 5.00 -13.55
C GLU A 244 -42.61 6.23 -13.52
N TYR A 245 -41.40 6.12 -13.02
CA TYR A 245 -40.38 7.18 -13.08
C TYR A 245 -39.27 6.78 -14.03
N GLN A 246 -38.88 7.72 -14.86
CA GLN A 246 -37.70 7.54 -15.72
C GLN A 246 -36.48 8.14 -15.06
N GLU A 247 -35.40 7.37 -15.08
CA GLU A 247 -34.11 7.75 -14.52
C GLU A 247 -33.03 7.66 -15.60
N VAL A 248 -32.12 8.63 -15.60
CA VAL A 248 -30.89 8.56 -16.40
C VAL A 248 -29.73 8.37 -15.43
N VAL A 249 -29.00 7.30 -15.63
CA VAL A 249 -27.88 6.89 -14.78
C VAL A 249 -26.57 7.10 -15.54
N PHE A 250 -25.75 8.00 -15.03
CA PHE A 250 -24.38 8.21 -15.49
C PHE A 250 -23.43 7.50 -14.53
N SER A 251 -22.67 6.53 -15.03
CA SER A 251 -21.73 5.73 -14.22
C SER A 251 -20.30 6.08 -14.56
N LEU A 252 -19.47 6.19 -13.51
CA LEU A 252 -18.03 6.38 -13.63
C LEU A 252 -17.33 5.19 -13.02
N ILE A 253 -16.64 4.41 -13.84
CA ILE A 253 -15.77 3.33 -13.39
C ILE A 253 -14.38 3.90 -13.29
N ILE A 254 -13.93 4.09 -12.03
CA ILE A 254 -12.67 4.74 -11.70
C ILE A 254 -11.72 3.73 -11.03
N GLN A 255 -10.45 3.84 -11.35
CA GLN A 255 -9.38 3.00 -10.79
C GLN A 255 -8.39 3.88 -10.03
N ARG A 256 -8.01 3.44 -8.84
CA ARG A 256 -7.05 4.17 -7.99
C ARG A 256 -5.64 4.08 -8.55
N LYS A 257 -4.89 5.20 -8.44
CA LYS A 257 -3.44 5.28 -8.66
C LYS A 257 -2.75 4.90 -7.33
N PRO A 258 -2.21 3.67 -7.19
CA PRO A 258 -1.79 3.16 -5.87
C PRO A 258 -0.43 3.69 -5.39
N LEU A 259 0.28 4.48 -6.20
CA LEU A 259 1.69 4.87 -5.98
C LEU A 259 1.92 5.50 -4.60
N PHE A 260 1.02 6.38 -4.16
CA PHE A 260 1.12 7.03 -2.84
C PHE A 260 1.13 6.01 -1.70
N TYR A 261 0.22 5.04 -1.73
CA TYR A 261 0.10 4.00 -0.70
C TYR A 261 1.25 3.01 -0.75
N VAL A 262 1.74 2.68 -1.95
CA VAL A 262 2.91 1.81 -2.13
C VAL A 262 4.15 2.44 -1.51
N ILE A 263 4.44 3.71 -1.79
CA ILE A 263 5.66 4.36 -1.31
C ILE A 263 5.58 4.68 0.19
N ASN A 264 4.45 5.23 0.66
CA ASN A 264 4.39 5.78 2.02
C ASN A 264 3.97 4.77 3.09
N ILE A 265 3.33 3.65 2.71
CA ILE A 265 2.81 2.68 3.68
C ILE A 265 3.39 1.29 3.45
N ILE A 266 3.27 0.74 2.23
CA ILE A 266 3.65 -0.64 1.96
C ILE A 266 5.17 -0.81 2.06
N THR A 267 5.94 0.04 1.38
CA THR A 267 7.40 -0.03 1.38
C THR A 267 7.99 0.10 2.78
N PRO A 268 7.65 1.11 3.61
CA PRO A 268 8.14 1.17 4.99
C PRO A 268 7.71 -0.04 5.83
N CYS A 269 6.49 -0.55 5.67
CA CYS A 269 6.03 -1.74 6.38
C CYS A 269 6.87 -2.98 6.05
N VAL A 270 7.20 -3.19 4.78
CA VAL A 270 8.10 -4.30 4.34
C VAL A 270 9.49 -4.13 4.93
N LEU A 271 10.04 -2.91 4.95
CA LEU A 271 11.35 -2.62 5.55
C LEU A 271 11.36 -2.88 7.06
N PHE A 272 10.35 -2.42 7.79
CA PHE A 272 10.21 -2.71 9.22
C PHE A 272 10.10 -4.21 9.50
N SER A 273 9.38 -4.94 8.67
CA SER A 273 9.24 -6.40 8.80
C SER A 273 10.57 -7.11 8.53
N SER A 274 11.35 -6.64 7.55
CA SER A 274 12.68 -7.18 7.27
C SER A 274 13.66 -6.93 8.43
N LEU A 275 13.58 -5.74 9.09
CA LEU A 275 14.34 -5.48 10.32
C LEU A 275 13.96 -6.45 11.44
N GLY A 276 12.67 -6.78 11.57
CA GLY A 276 12.19 -7.79 12.52
C GLY A 276 12.83 -9.17 12.26
N LEU A 277 13.01 -9.57 11.01
CA LEU A 277 13.69 -10.81 10.66
C LEU A 277 15.20 -10.79 10.92
N LEU A 278 15.86 -9.62 10.86
CA LEU A 278 17.29 -9.50 11.18
C LEU A 278 17.59 -9.78 12.65
N VAL A 279 16.62 -9.76 13.54
CA VAL A 279 16.76 -10.15 14.95
C VAL A 279 17.32 -11.56 15.13
N TYR A 280 17.06 -12.47 14.19
CA TYR A 280 17.62 -13.83 14.22
C TYR A 280 19.15 -13.90 14.05
N PHE A 281 19.79 -12.86 13.51
CA PHE A 281 21.25 -12.77 13.39
C PHE A 281 21.93 -12.30 14.68
N LEU A 282 21.19 -11.73 15.62
CA LEU A 282 21.75 -11.34 16.91
C LEU A 282 22.16 -12.59 17.74
N PRO A 283 23.27 -12.53 18.50
CA PRO A 283 23.71 -13.67 19.31
C PRO A 283 22.68 -14.05 20.36
N ALA A 284 22.49 -15.35 20.59
CA ALA A 284 21.52 -15.89 21.54
C ALA A 284 21.70 -15.37 22.98
N LYS A 285 22.95 -15.05 23.37
CA LYS A 285 23.30 -14.47 24.69
C LYS A 285 22.82 -13.03 24.88
N ALA A 286 22.54 -12.29 23.78
CA ALA A 286 22.01 -10.92 23.81
C ALA A 286 20.47 -10.89 23.86
N GLY A 287 19.85 -11.81 24.58
CA GLY A 287 18.40 -12.04 24.57
C GLY A 287 17.55 -10.81 24.93
N GLY A 288 18.01 -9.96 25.85
CA GLY A 288 17.31 -8.72 26.19
C GLY A 288 17.19 -7.79 24.98
N GLN A 289 18.27 -7.59 24.24
CA GLN A 289 18.28 -6.74 23.04
C GLN A 289 17.41 -7.33 21.90
N LYS A 290 17.43 -8.66 21.73
CA LYS A 290 16.55 -9.35 20.76
C LYS A 290 15.07 -9.05 21.01
N CYS A 291 14.62 -9.22 22.24
CA CYS A 291 13.24 -8.95 22.63
C CYS A 291 12.88 -7.47 22.45
N THR A 292 13.77 -6.55 22.81
CA THR A 292 13.53 -5.11 22.65
C THR A 292 13.33 -4.73 21.19
N VAL A 293 14.20 -5.18 20.29
CA VAL A 293 14.08 -4.89 18.85
C VAL A 293 12.82 -5.50 18.26
N SER A 294 12.49 -6.74 18.60
CA SER A 294 11.27 -7.39 18.08
C SER A 294 9.99 -6.73 18.59
N ILE A 295 9.93 -6.28 19.83
CA ILE A 295 8.80 -5.52 20.37
C ILE A 295 8.71 -4.14 19.71
N ALA A 296 9.83 -3.46 19.50
CA ALA A 296 9.84 -2.18 18.80
C ALA A 296 9.33 -2.29 17.35
N THR A 297 9.71 -3.36 16.63
CA THR A 297 9.17 -3.62 15.29
C THR A 297 7.66 -3.92 15.32
N LEU A 298 7.18 -4.68 16.30
CA LEU A 298 5.74 -4.92 16.47
C LEU A 298 4.98 -3.61 16.72
N LEU A 299 5.47 -2.75 17.60
CA LEU A 299 4.88 -1.43 17.86
C LEU A 299 4.88 -0.54 16.62
N GLY A 300 5.98 -0.52 15.85
CA GLY A 300 6.02 0.21 14.58
C GLY A 300 4.95 -0.24 13.58
N GLN A 301 4.67 -1.54 13.50
CA GLN A 301 3.63 -2.08 12.62
C GLN A 301 2.22 -1.73 13.09
N THR A 302 1.95 -1.65 14.40
CA THR A 302 0.66 -1.19 14.91
C THR A 302 0.35 0.25 14.51
N VAL A 303 1.37 1.12 14.42
CA VAL A 303 1.20 2.49 13.94
C VAL A 303 0.72 2.52 12.49
N PHE A 304 1.29 1.68 11.60
CA PHE A 304 0.81 1.58 10.22
C PHE A 304 -0.63 1.09 10.15
N LEU A 305 -1.03 0.14 11.00
CA LEU A 305 -2.41 -0.31 11.06
C LEU A 305 -3.37 0.83 11.42
N PHE A 306 -3.03 1.65 12.40
CA PHE A 306 -3.85 2.83 12.78
C PHE A 306 -3.91 3.88 11.68
N LEU A 307 -2.81 4.10 10.94
CA LEU A 307 -2.81 5.03 9.81
C LEU A 307 -3.77 4.58 8.70
N ILE A 308 -3.80 3.30 8.41
CA ILE A 308 -4.73 2.72 7.41
C ILE A 308 -6.17 2.74 7.92
N ALA A 309 -6.40 2.42 9.19
CA ALA A 309 -7.74 2.45 9.78
C ALA A 309 -8.43 3.84 9.66
N LYS A 310 -7.65 4.92 9.63
CA LYS A 310 -8.19 6.27 9.41
C LYS A 310 -8.59 6.56 7.95
N LYS A 311 -8.09 5.79 6.98
CA LYS A 311 -8.31 6.02 5.55
C LYS A 311 -9.39 5.11 4.95
N VAL A 312 -9.61 3.95 5.54
CA VAL A 312 -10.57 2.96 5.08
C VAL A 312 -11.88 3.16 5.84
N PRO A 313 -13.06 3.07 5.19
CA PRO A 313 -14.36 3.16 5.88
C PRO A 313 -14.51 2.07 6.94
N GLU A 314 -15.17 2.40 8.03
CA GLU A 314 -15.42 1.51 9.17
C GLU A 314 -16.56 0.52 8.85
N THR A 315 -16.41 -0.24 7.75
CA THR A 315 -17.41 -1.23 7.34
C THR A 315 -17.05 -2.62 7.82
N SER A 316 -18.07 -3.39 8.24
CA SER A 316 -17.90 -4.79 8.65
C SER A 316 -18.11 -5.78 7.50
N GLN A 317 -18.36 -5.30 6.28
CA GLN A 317 -18.66 -6.14 5.12
C GLN A 317 -17.40 -6.85 4.59
N SER A 318 -16.24 -6.18 4.64
CA SER A 318 -15.01 -6.74 4.11
C SER A 318 -13.78 -6.07 4.70
N VAL A 319 -12.67 -6.83 4.75
CA VAL A 319 -11.37 -6.32 5.19
C VAL A 319 -10.53 -5.95 3.96
N SER A 320 -9.93 -4.77 3.95
CA SER A 320 -9.06 -4.30 2.88
C SER A 320 -7.83 -5.20 2.71
N LEU A 321 -7.31 -5.29 1.48
CA LEU A 321 -6.12 -6.09 1.17
C LEU A 321 -4.91 -5.66 2.01
N ILE A 322 -4.69 -4.35 2.13
CA ILE A 322 -3.62 -3.82 2.96
C ILE A 322 -3.84 -4.12 4.45
N GLY A 323 -5.10 -4.11 4.92
CA GLY A 323 -5.44 -4.52 6.28
C GLY A 323 -5.11 -5.99 6.53
N LYS A 324 -5.46 -6.88 5.62
CA LYS A 324 -5.08 -8.31 5.66
C LYS A 324 -3.58 -8.49 5.68
N TYR A 325 -2.85 -7.73 4.87
CA TYR A 325 -1.39 -7.76 4.83
C TYR A 325 -0.78 -7.32 6.17
N LEU A 326 -1.23 -6.20 6.75
CA LEU A 326 -0.72 -5.72 8.03
C LEU A 326 -1.02 -6.70 9.17
N MET A 327 -2.21 -7.29 9.21
CA MET A 327 -2.56 -8.35 10.18
C MET A 327 -1.67 -9.58 10.03
N PHE A 328 -1.40 -10.01 8.80
CA PHE A 328 -0.47 -11.11 8.52
C PHE A 328 0.94 -10.79 9.03
N VAL A 329 1.47 -9.61 8.71
CA VAL A 329 2.82 -9.19 9.13
C VAL A 329 2.91 -9.05 10.65
N MET A 330 1.88 -8.54 11.32
CA MET A 330 1.79 -8.51 12.79
C MET A 330 1.80 -9.92 13.40
N SER A 331 1.10 -10.86 12.79
CA SER A 331 1.10 -12.26 13.25
C SER A 331 2.50 -12.88 13.12
N VAL A 332 3.18 -12.64 12.00
CA VAL A 332 4.57 -13.10 11.78
C VAL A 332 5.51 -12.50 12.83
N THR A 333 5.44 -11.19 13.07
CA THR A 333 6.28 -10.52 14.09
C THR A 333 5.98 -10.98 15.51
N THR A 334 4.73 -11.26 15.84
CA THR A 334 4.36 -11.85 17.13
C THR A 334 5.03 -13.22 17.31
N MET A 335 5.04 -14.05 16.26
CA MET A 335 5.75 -15.33 16.30
C MET A 335 7.26 -15.15 16.44
N VAL A 336 7.86 -14.11 15.84
CA VAL A 336 9.27 -13.75 16.05
C VAL A 336 9.53 -13.39 17.51
N VAL A 337 8.69 -12.58 18.14
CA VAL A 337 8.80 -12.23 19.58
C VAL A 337 8.72 -13.50 20.44
N MET A 338 7.73 -14.36 20.20
CA MET A 338 7.59 -15.63 20.93
C MET A 338 8.84 -16.51 20.79
N ASN A 339 9.37 -16.62 19.58
CA ASN A 339 10.62 -17.37 19.35
C ASN A 339 11.80 -16.75 20.09
N CYS A 340 11.95 -15.42 20.12
CA CYS A 340 13.00 -14.75 20.87
C CYS A 340 12.94 -15.10 22.36
N VAL A 341 11.75 -15.17 22.96
CA VAL A 341 11.55 -15.56 24.36
C VAL A 341 11.96 -17.03 24.58
N ILE A 342 11.56 -17.93 23.66
CA ILE A 342 11.93 -19.35 23.73
C ILE A 342 13.45 -19.51 23.65
N VAL A 343 14.10 -18.87 22.69
CA VAL A 343 15.55 -18.91 22.49
C VAL A 343 16.29 -18.37 23.71
N LEU A 344 15.79 -17.26 24.29
CA LEU A 344 16.35 -16.70 25.53
C LEU A 344 16.24 -17.70 26.68
N ASN A 345 15.08 -18.30 26.89
CA ASN A 345 14.86 -19.31 27.93
C ASN A 345 15.82 -20.51 27.73
N VAL A 346 15.98 -21.00 26.51
CA VAL A 346 16.87 -22.11 26.18
C VAL A 346 18.35 -21.72 26.39
N SER A 347 18.75 -20.53 25.98
CA SER A 347 20.15 -20.06 26.09
C SER A 347 20.61 -19.79 27.53
N LEU A 348 19.67 -19.54 28.45
CA LEU A 348 19.94 -19.29 29.88
C LEU A 348 19.89 -20.58 30.73
N ARG A 349 19.54 -21.71 30.16
CA ARG A 349 19.55 -22.98 30.87
C ARG A 349 20.99 -23.38 31.24
N THR A 350 21.15 -23.84 32.47
CA THR A 350 22.41 -24.31 33.01
C THR A 350 22.32 -25.81 33.30
N PRO A 351 23.44 -26.56 33.28
CA PRO A 351 23.46 -27.99 33.58
C PRO A 351 22.88 -28.35 34.97
N ASN A 352 22.98 -27.43 35.93
CA ASN A 352 22.46 -27.61 37.28
C ASN A 352 20.93 -27.55 37.35
N THR A 353 20.29 -26.88 36.37
CA THR A 353 18.82 -26.70 36.35
C THR A 353 18.11 -27.69 35.41
N HIS A 354 18.76 -28.08 34.33
CA HIS A 354 18.16 -28.93 33.31
C HIS A 354 19.19 -29.90 32.72
N ILE A 355 18.90 -31.19 32.81
CA ILE A 355 19.70 -32.23 32.21
C ILE A 355 19.31 -32.37 30.72
N LEU A 356 20.30 -32.39 29.83
CA LEU A 356 20.06 -32.55 28.40
C LEU A 356 19.72 -34.03 28.06
N ASN A 357 18.51 -34.25 27.54
CA ASN A 357 18.10 -35.59 27.11
C ASN A 357 18.88 -36.01 25.84
N ASN A 358 19.29 -37.30 25.78
CA ASN A 358 20.02 -37.85 24.65
C ASN A 358 19.31 -37.71 23.30
N THR A 359 17.98 -37.73 23.29
CA THR A 359 17.18 -37.53 22.08
C THR A 359 17.29 -36.08 21.58
N VAL A 360 17.20 -35.09 22.47
CA VAL A 360 17.39 -33.65 22.16
C VAL A 360 18.79 -33.41 21.63
N ARG A 361 19.81 -34.03 22.26
CA ARG A 361 21.22 -33.94 21.81
C ARG A 361 21.39 -34.46 20.39
N LYS A 362 20.85 -35.63 20.06
CA LYS A 362 20.92 -36.17 18.69
C LYS A 362 20.25 -35.30 17.65
N VAL A 363 19.05 -34.78 17.96
CA VAL A 363 18.29 -33.96 17.01
C VAL A 363 18.94 -32.61 16.80
N PHE A 364 19.20 -31.83 17.87
CA PHE A 364 19.65 -30.45 17.78
C PHE A 364 21.15 -30.26 17.59
N LEU A 365 22.00 -31.27 17.93
CA LEU A 365 23.44 -31.16 17.76
C LEU A 365 23.99 -31.98 16.55
N ASN A 366 23.27 -32.99 16.08
CA ASN A 366 23.74 -33.80 14.96
C ASN A 366 22.89 -33.61 13.70
N ILE A 367 21.55 -33.81 13.77
CA ILE A 367 20.70 -33.86 12.57
C ILE A 367 20.42 -32.44 12.03
N LEU A 368 19.89 -31.54 12.86
CA LEU A 368 19.52 -30.20 12.43
C LEU A 368 20.69 -29.34 11.94
N PRO A 369 21.86 -29.31 12.60
CA PRO A 369 23.00 -28.53 12.12
C PRO A 369 23.50 -29.00 10.76
N HIS A 370 23.46 -30.31 10.51
CA HIS A 370 23.82 -30.84 9.20
C HIS A 370 22.84 -30.40 8.11
N MET A 371 21.53 -30.44 8.37
CA MET A 371 20.49 -29.92 7.48
C MET A 371 20.66 -28.42 7.21
N LEU A 372 20.97 -27.63 8.24
CA LEU A 372 21.14 -26.19 8.18
C LEU A 372 22.51 -25.74 7.65
N ARG A 373 23.36 -26.68 7.20
CA ARG A 373 24.73 -26.44 6.75
C ARG A 373 25.56 -25.61 7.76
N MET A 374 25.34 -25.84 9.07
CA MET A 374 26.13 -25.20 10.11
C MET A 374 27.41 -26.02 10.36
N GLN A 375 28.56 -25.38 10.21
CA GLN A 375 29.84 -26.00 10.58
C GLN A 375 29.99 -25.95 12.11
N ILE A 376 29.60 -27.02 12.77
CA ILE A 376 29.94 -27.25 14.18
C ILE A 376 31.28 -27.96 14.19
N ARG A 377 32.33 -27.31 14.71
CA ARG A 377 33.57 -27.99 15.00
C ARG A 377 33.31 -28.95 16.17
N PRO A 378 33.35 -30.27 15.97
CA PRO A 378 33.29 -31.17 17.11
C PRO A 378 34.48 -30.86 18.02
N TRP A 379 34.21 -30.73 19.33
CA TRP A 379 35.26 -30.66 20.30
C TRP A 379 35.97 -32.01 20.29
N THR A 380 37.12 -32.10 19.64
CA THR A 380 38.04 -33.22 19.80
C THR A 380 38.89 -32.92 21.03
N PRO A 381 38.83 -33.75 22.09
CA PRO A 381 39.84 -33.70 23.13
C PRO A 381 41.19 -33.98 22.42
N THR A 382 42.02 -32.96 22.36
CA THR A 382 43.36 -33.11 21.81
C THR A 382 44.14 -34.07 22.70
N THR A 383 44.16 -35.34 22.35
CA THR A 383 45.20 -36.26 22.76
C THR A 383 46.44 -35.81 21.98
N GLU A 384 47.15 -34.83 22.51
CA GLU A 384 48.50 -34.50 22.02
C GLU A 384 49.41 -35.68 22.32
N ASN A 385 49.76 -36.42 21.26
CA ASN A 385 50.92 -37.30 21.31
C ASN A 385 52.18 -36.46 21.51
N PRO A 386 53.09 -36.85 22.40
CA PRO A 386 54.24 -36.01 22.82
C PRO A 386 55.40 -36.01 21.79
N SER A 387 55.18 -36.25 20.52
CA SER A 387 56.29 -36.44 19.56
C SER A 387 56.47 -35.35 18.49
N ASP A 388 55.69 -34.26 18.51
CA ASP A 388 55.88 -33.21 17.50
C ASP A 388 56.13 -31.83 18.15
N THR A 389 57.31 -31.67 18.72
CA THR A 389 57.98 -30.39 18.88
C THR A 389 58.99 -30.24 17.75
N ALA A 390 58.53 -29.84 16.60
CA ALA A 390 59.38 -29.28 15.55
C ALA A 390 58.86 -27.86 15.27
N GLU A 391 59.79 -26.96 15.35
CA GLU A 391 59.74 -25.55 15.06
C GLU A 391 58.84 -25.19 13.87
N ALA A 392 57.90 -24.29 14.07
CA ALA A 392 57.23 -23.57 12.99
C ALA A 392 57.36 -22.08 13.23
N GLU A 393 58.18 -21.47 12.40
CA GLU A 393 58.32 -20.02 12.22
C GLU A 393 56.98 -19.29 11.94
N PRO A 394 56.88 -18.01 12.24
CA PRO A 394 55.69 -17.24 11.98
C PRO A 394 55.58 -16.86 10.52
N GLN A 395 54.68 -17.50 9.78
CA GLN A 395 54.31 -17.05 8.44
C GLN A 395 53.26 -15.92 8.49
N ALA A 396 53.51 -14.99 7.60
CA ALA A 396 52.93 -13.69 7.40
C ALA A 396 51.42 -13.64 7.31
N ALA A 397 50.90 -12.48 7.69
CA ALA A 397 49.54 -12.05 7.58
C ALA A 397 49.02 -12.06 6.15
N ASP A 398 47.88 -12.73 5.92
CA ASP A 398 47.05 -12.48 4.76
C ASP A 398 46.07 -11.32 5.03
N ALA A 399 46.04 -10.42 4.05
CA ALA A 399 45.33 -9.17 4.07
C ALA A 399 43.81 -9.39 3.91
N ASN A 400 43.12 -9.64 5.02
CA ASN A 400 41.70 -9.32 5.16
C ASN A 400 41.40 -9.23 6.66
N GLY A 401 41.30 -7.97 7.12
CA GLY A 401 41.21 -7.58 8.52
C GLY A 401 39.96 -8.07 9.26
N VAL A 402 39.98 -9.36 9.63
CA VAL A 402 39.10 -9.89 10.65
C VAL A 402 40.00 -10.26 11.85
N MET A 403 39.98 -9.40 12.87
CA MET A 403 40.64 -9.58 14.14
C MET A 403 40.01 -10.79 14.85
N LEU A 404 40.56 -11.98 14.61
CA LEU A 404 40.24 -13.19 15.34
C LEU A 404 40.86 -13.06 16.74
N ILE A 405 40.07 -12.74 17.73
CA ILE A 405 40.42 -12.80 19.15
C ILE A 405 40.78 -14.26 19.44
N PRO A 406 42.02 -14.60 19.80
CA PRO A 406 42.38 -15.97 20.11
C PRO A 406 41.65 -16.40 21.37
N CYS A 407 40.87 -17.45 21.23
CA CYS A 407 40.08 -18.04 22.30
C CYS A 407 41.00 -18.46 23.44
N ARG A 408 40.89 -17.82 24.63
CA ARG A 408 41.61 -18.01 25.89
C ARG A 408 41.52 -19.45 26.44
N ARG A 409 41.00 -20.42 25.70
CA ARG A 409 40.71 -21.80 26.07
C ARG A 409 41.90 -22.75 26.06
N ARG A 410 42.95 -22.45 25.29
CA ARG A 410 44.14 -23.34 25.23
C ARG A 410 44.98 -23.34 26.51
N SER A 411 44.88 -22.29 27.33
CA SER A 411 45.72 -22.12 28.49
C SER A 411 45.33 -23.01 29.70
N SER A 412 44.01 -23.28 29.89
CA SER A 412 43.58 -24.02 31.09
C SER A 412 43.81 -25.53 31.01
N VAL A 413 43.54 -26.16 29.85
CA VAL A 413 43.76 -27.61 29.68
C VAL A 413 45.24 -27.94 29.66
N THR A 414 46.08 -27.09 29.07
CA THR A 414 47.53 -27.23 29.09
C THR A 414 48.11 -27.03 30.49
N LEU A 415 47.55 -26.08 31.28
CA LEU A 415 47.96 -25.91 32.66
C LEU A 415 47.55 -27.06 33.57
N ILE A 416 46.36 -27.66 33.35
CA ILE A 416 45.89 -28.83 34.08
C ILE A 416 46.81 -30.05 33.78
N ASN A 417 47.09 -30.32 32.52
CA ASN A 417 47.97 -31.40 32.12
C ASN A 417 49.42 -31.20 32.58
N LYS A 418 49.90 -29.93 32.59
CA LYS A 418 51.21 -29.60 33.16
C LYS A 418 51.21 -29.79 34.68
N ALA A 419 50.18 -29.32 35.42
CA ALA A 419 50.08 -29.49 36.86
C ALA A 419 50.03 -30.99 37.25
N GLU A 420 49.30 -31.82 36.51
CA GLU A 420 49.22 -33.26 36.73
C GLU A 420 50.56 -33.99 36.43
N LYS A 421 51.28 -33.57 35.36
CA LYS A 421 52.64 -34.06 35.07
C LYS A 421 53.66 -33.62 36.11
N TYR A 422 53.56 -32.39 36.65
CA TYR A 422 54.44 -31.93 37.70
C TYR A 422 54.16 -32.63 39.03
N ALA A 423 52.91 -32.86 39.39
CA ALA A 423 52.53 -33.59 40.60
C ALA A 423 53.06 -35.05 40.56
N THR A 424 52.91 -35.73 39.42
CA THR A 424 53.45 -37.09 39.22
C THR A 424 54.96 -37.10 39.18
N LYS A 425 55.63 -36.07 38.62
CA LYS A 425 57.09 -35.96 38.58
C LYS A 425 57.67 -35.69 39.97
N ILE A 426 57.09 -34.84 40.79
CA ILE A 426 57.46 -34.55 42.16
C ILE A 426 57.29 -35.79 43.05
N ALA A 427 56.12 -36.46 42.94
CA ALA A 427 55.89 -37.72 43.65
C ALA A 427 56.92 -38.81 43.30
N ARG A 428 57.31 -38.90 42.02
CA ARG A 428 58.31 -39.87 41.54
C ARG A 428 59.75 -39.51 42.01
N SER A 429 60.12 -38.20 42.06
CA SER A 429 61.45 -37.77 42.52
C SER A 429 61.63 -37.99 44.01
N GLU A 430 60.62 -37.71 44.85
CA GLU A 430 60.71 -37.96 46.28
C GLU A 430 60.68 -39.43 46.64
N LEU A 431 59.98 -40.26 45.87
CA LEU A 431 60.09 -41.72 45.99
C LEU A 431 61.49 -42.21 45.67
N MET A 432 62.22 -41.62 44.72
CA MET A 432 63.63 -41.93 44.44
C MET A 432 64.51 -41.43 45.59
N PHE A 433 64.29 -40.22 46.12
CA PHE A 433 65.06 -39.66 47.22
C PHE A 433 64.81 -40.40 48.55
N SER A 434 63.57 -40.82 48.85
CA SER A 434 63.27 -41.64 50.01
C SER A 434 63.90 -43.06 49.89
N SER A 435 63.97 -43.65 48.71
CA SER A 435 64.64 -44.90 48.43
C SER A 435 66.18 -44.79 48.56
N LEU A 436 66.73 -43.61 48.26
CA LEU A 436 68.17 -43.34 48.47
C LEU A 436 68.53 -43.10 49.92
N ARG A 437 67.64 -42.55 50.76
CA ARG A 437 67.83 -42.29 52.16
C ARG A 437 67.78 -43.53 53.08
N ASP A 438 67.06 -44.54 52.62
CA ASP A 438 66.97 -45.85 53.28
C ASP A 438 68.10 -46.79 52.89
N ARG A 439 69.06 -46.35 52.05
CA ARG A 439 70.19 -47.08 51.54
C ARG A 439 71.52 -46.37 51.73
N ASP A 440 71.78 -46.01 52.99
CA ASP A 440 73.18 -45.84 53.42
C ASP A 440 73.81 -47.22 53.60
N GLY A 441 74.34 -47.71 52.52
CA GLY A 441 75.06 -48.97 52.49
C GLY A 441 75.06 -49.58 51.11
N LEU A 442 76.03 -49.13 50.34
CA LEU A 442 76.73 -49.94 49.33
C LEU A 442 76.07 -50.25 47.97
N PHE A 443 76.77 -49.77 47.00
CA PHE A 443 76.95 -50.29 45.62
C PHE A 443 76.13 -49.73 44.50
N LEU A 444 76.87 -49.05 43.64
CA LEU A 444 76.69 -48.94 42.20
C LEU A 444 76.35 -50.25 41.55
N LEU A 445 75.28 -50.29 40.80
CA LEU A 445 75.25 -51.05 39.53
C LEU A 445 74.05 -50.57 38.67
N HIS A 446 74.43 -50.04 37.54
CA HIS A 446 73.86 -50.07 36.24
C HIS A 446 72.65 -51.00 36.07
N THR A 447 71.51 -50.48 35.67
CA THR A 447 70.63 -51.08 34.64
C THR A 447 69.65 -50.06 34.08
N ASP A 448 69.85 -49.78 32.83
CA ASP A 448 68.80 -49.48 31.86
C ASP A 448 67.70 -50.55 32.02
N ALA A 449 66.48 -50.07 32.00
CA ALA A 449 65.38 -50.72 31.32
C ALA A 449 64.05 -50.21 31.93
N GLY A 450 63.25 -49.60 31.13
CA GLY A 450 61.81 -49.70 30.99
C GLY A 450 61.01 -50.14 32.20
N MET A 451 60.35 -49.14 32.84
CA MET A 451 59.20 -49.41 33.69
C MET A 451 58.09 -48.34 33.46
N GLU A 452 57.46 -48.47 32.30
CA GLU A 452 56.08 -47.95 32.11
C GLU A 452 55.17 -48.95 32.80
N GLY A 453 54.33 -48.45 33.73
CA GLY A 453 53.23 -49.24 34.24
C GLY A 453 53.15 -49.46 35.73
N GLY A 454 53.50 -48.45 36.59
CA GLY A 454 53.07 -48.46 37.96
C GLY A 454 51.62 -48.18 38.05
N THR A 455 50.81 -49.18 38.43
CA THR A 455 49.34 -49.00 38.61
C THR A 455 49.04 -47.89 39.65
N ALA A 456 47.93 -47.20 39.50
CA ALA A 456 47.45 -46.11 40.39
C ALA A 456 47.42 -46.54 41.87
N GLU A 457 47.35 -47.84 42.12
CA GLU A 457 47.36 -48.47 43.42
C GLU A 457 48.75 -48.44 44.08
N GLN A 458 49.85 -48.65 43.34
CA GLN A 458 51.21 -48.52 43.81
C GLN A 458 51.59 -47.07 44.13
N LEU A 459 51.06 -46.13 43.35
CA LEU A 459 51.24 -44.70 43.63
C LEU A 459 50.53 -44.30 44.94
N GLY A 460 49.34 -44.85 45.21
CA GLY A 460 48.55 -44.64 46.41
C GLY A 460 49.27 -45.12 47.70
N VAL A 461 49.89 -46.32 47.64
CA VAL A 461 50.66 -46.89 48.72
C VAL A 461 51.96 -46.10 48.98
N SER A 462 52.59 -45.60 47.92
CA SER A 462 53.79 -44.79 48.01
C SER A 462 53.53 -43.40 48.57
N LEU A 463 52.39 -42.79 48.23
CA LEU A 463 51.92 -41.53 48.80
C LEU A 463 51.58 -41.64 50.31
N ALA A 464 51.18 -42.83 50.76
CA ALA A 464 50.92 -43.08 52.17
C ALA A 464 52.18 -43.05 53.06
N LYS A 465 53.37 -43.25 52.47
CA LYS A 465 54.70 -43.16 53.15
C LYS A 465 55.42 -41.82 52.97
N ALA A 466 54.84 -40.85 52.20
CA ALA A 466 55.47 -39.57 51.94
C ALA A 466 55.26 -38.57 53.09
N SER A 467 56.12 -37.51 53.16
CA SER A 467 56.02 -36.47 54.16
C SER A 467 54.63 -35.78 54.16
N PRO A 468 54.13 -35.30 55.34
CA PRO A 468 52.78 -34.72 55.42
C PRO A 468 52.61 -33.48 54.53
N GLU A 469 53.63 -32.69 54.29
CA GLU A 469 53.62 -31.52 53.42
C GLU A 469 53.41 -31.89 51.93
N LEU A 470 54.06 -32.99 51.49
CA LEU A 470 53.91 -33.50 50.14
C LEU A 470 52.50 -34.07 49.89
N ARG A 471 51.90 -34.76 50.87
CA ARG A 471 50.54 -35.25 50.77
C ARG A 471 49.57 -34.09 50.64
N GLN A 472 49.76 -33.00 51.37
CA GLN A 472 48.92 -31.81 51.31
C GLN A 472 49.04 -31.12 49.95
N CYS A 473 50.28 -31.05 49.39
CA CYS A 473 50.50 -30.50 48.04
C CYS A 473 49.80 -31.31 46.95
N VAL A 474 49.95 -32.65 46.97
CA VAL A 474 49.32 -33.55 45.98
C VAL A 474 47.80 -33.52 46.12
N THR A 475 47.25 -33.47 47.33
CA THR A 475 45.79 -33.35 47.56
C THR A 475 45.26 -32.02 47.05
N SER A 476 45.97 -30.93 47.28
CA SER A 476 45.61 -29.59 46.76
C SER A 476 45.65 -29.55 45.21
N CYS A 477 46.72 -30.10 44.62
CA CYS A 477 46.84 -30.22 43.15
C CYS A 477 45.70 -31.07 42.55
N ARG A 478 45.37 -32.19 43.21
CA ARG A 478 44.24 -33.04 42.79
C ARG A 478 42.90 -32.31 42.87
N HIS A 479 42.65 -31.61 43.97
CA HIS A 479 41.44 -30.81 44.15
C HIS A 479 41.33 -29.70 43.10
N ILE A 480 42.43 -29.01 42.77
CA ILE A 480 42.48 -28.01 41.71
C ILE A 480 42.16 -28.65 40.36
N ALA A 481 42.76 -29.82 40.02
CA ALA A 481 42.52 -30.53 38.79
C ALA A 481 41.05 -31.02 38.67
N GLU A 482 40.49 -31.55 39.74
CA GLU A 482 39.08 -31.97 39.80
C GLU A 482 38.12 -30.79 39.66
N THR A 483 38.38 -29.69 40.35
CA THR A 483 37.60 -28.47 40.24
C THR A 483 37.65 -27.90 38.81
N ALA A 484 38.83 -27.86 38.22
CA ALA A 484 39.00 -27.40 36.85
C ALA A 484 38.34 -28.32 35.83
N ARG A 485 38.37 -29.65 36.04
CA ARG A 485 37.63 -30.61 35.20
C ARG A 485 36.13 -30.41 35.33
N HIS A 486 35.63 -30.23 36.53
CA HIS A 486 34.22 -29.97 36.78
C HIS A 486 33.77 -28.65 36.13
N GLN A 487 34.56 -27.59 36.27
CA GLN A 487 34.29 -26.29 35.65
C GLN A 487 34.30 -26.37 34.11
N ASN A 488 35.23 -27.10 33.50
CA ASN A 488 35.29 -27.33 32.05
C ASN A 488 34.06 -28.13 31.55
N ARG A 489 33.65 -29.16 32.30
CA ARG A 489 32.45 -29.95 31.95
C ARG A 489 31.21 -29.06 32.00
N PHE A 490 31.03 -28.30 33.08
CA PHE A 490 29.96 -27.35 33.25
C PHE A 490 29.90 -26.32 32.12
N GLN A 491 31.05 -25.78 31.73
CA GLN A 491 31.15 -24.81 30.66
C GLN A 491 30.83 -25.42 29.31
N ASN A 492 31.24 -26.66 29.02
CA ASN A 492 30.91 -27.37 27.80
C ASN A 492 29.40 -27.64 27.66
N GLU A 493 28.75 -28.11 28.71
CA GLU A 493 27.31 -28.37 28.71
C GLU A 493 26.50 -27.04 28.57
N ASN A 494 26.98 -25.94 29.15
CA ASN A 494 26.38 -24.62 28.96
C ASN A 494 26.51 -24.13 27.51
N GLU A 495 27.62 -24.43 26.84
CA GLU A 495 27.81 -24.13 25.42
C GLU A 495 26.93 -24.98 24.51
N GLU A 496 26.63 -26.24 24.88
CA GLU A 496 25.65 -27.05 24.17
C GLU A 496 24.25 -26.40 24.16
N TRP A 497 23.79 -25.87 25.30
CA TRP A 497 22.52 -25.13 25.38
C TRP A 497 22.50 -23.88 24.49
N VAL A 498 23.60 -23.13 24.48
CA VAL A 498 23.73 -21.95 23.60
C VAL A 498 23.76 -22.34 22.13
N LEU A 499 24.36 -23.50 21.80
CA LEU A 499 24.40 -24.02 20.45
C LEU A 499 23.00 -24.46 19.99
N ILE A 500 22.23 -25.16 20.86
CA ILE A 500 20.84 -25.53 20.62
C ILE A 500 20.01 -24.27 20.35
N ALA A 501 20.15 -23.23 21.17
CA ALA A 501 19.45 -21.95 20.97
C ALA A 501 19.78 -21.33 19.60
N ARG A 502 21.02 -21.40 19.14
CA ARG A 502 21.45 -20.91 17.82
C ARG A 502 20.88 -21.74 16.67
N VAL A 503 20.75 -23.05 16.85
CA VAL A 503 20.13 -23.96 15.85
C VAL A 503 18.63 -23.63 15.73
N ILE A 504 17.93 -23.41 16.85
CA ILE A 504 16.54 -22.99 16.86
C ILE A 504 16.36 -21.65 16.14
N ASP A 505 17.21 -20.65 16.43
CA ASP A 505 17.19 -19.36 15.74
C ASP A 505 17.31 -19.51 14.22
N ARG A 506 18.25 -20.31 13.75
CA ARG A 506 18.45 -20.53 12.31
C ARG A 506 17.27 -21.23 11.65
N LEU A 507 16.71 -22.26 12.31
CA LEU A 507 15.54 -22.97 11.82
C LEU A 507 14.34 -22.02 11.71
N CYS A 508 14.05 -21.29 12.79
CA CYS A 508 12.94 -20.34 12.83
C CYS A 508 13.13 -19.18 11.83
N PHE A 509 14.37 -18.71 11.63
CA PHE A 509 14.65 -17.70 10.60
C PHE A 509 14.25 -18.19 9.20
N ILE A 510 14.66 -19.41 8.80
CA ILE A 510 14.32 -19.94 7.48
C ILE A 510 12.80 -20.06 7.32
N VAL A 511 12.12 -20.63 8.32
CA VAL A 511 10.65 -20.79 8.28
C VAL A 511 9.95 -19.44 8.21
N MET A 512 10.32 -18.50 9.08
CA MET A 512 9.64 -17.19 9.13
C MET A 512 9.97 -16.32 7.92
N ALA A 513 11.19 -16.38 7.40
CA ALA A 513 11.57 -15.67 6.19
C ALA A 513 10.83 -16.20 4.96
N THR A 514 10.67 -17.51 4.83
CA THR A 514 9.91 -18.11 3.72
C THR A 514 8.43 -17.78 3.80
N VAL A 515 7.81 -17.87 4.99
CA VAL A 515 6.41 -17.50 5.21
C VAL A 515 6.19 -16.03 4.90
N PHE A 516 7.06 -15.14 5.39
CA PHE A 516 6.98 -13.70 5.12
C PHE A 516 7.09 -13.40 3.62
N LEU A 517 8.04 -14.00 2.92
CA LEU A 517 8.25 -13.78 1.49
C LEU A 517 7.06 -14.28 0.66
N ILE A 518 6.59 -15.50 0.92
CA ILE A 518 5.44 -16.09 0.21
C ILE A 518 4.19 -15.25 0.48
N GLY A 519 3.92 -14.89 1.74
CA GLY A 519 2.76 -14.09 2.09
C GLY A 519 2.79 -12.70 1.45
N THR A 520 3.93 -12.02 1.48
CA THR A 520 4.09 -10.70 0.85
C THR A 520 3.87 -10.77 -0.66
N VAL A 521 4.52 -11.72 -1.36
CA VAL A 521 4.36 -11.90 -2.80
C VAL A 521 2.91 -12.25 -3.16
N SER A 522 2.27 -13.15 -2.40
CA SER A 522 0.88 -13.54 -2.64
C SER A 522 -0.09 -12.36 -2.55
N VAL A 523 0.06 -11.49 -1.54
CA VAL A 523 -0.81 -10.32 -1.38
C VAL A 523 -0.61 -9.31 -2.52
N PHE A 524 0.63 -9.05 -2.94
CA PHE A 524 0.89 -8.15 -4.07
C PHE A 524 0.37 -8.69 -5.40
N LEU A 525 0.50 -9.99 -5.63
CA LEU A 525 -0.07 -10.63 -6.81
C LEU A 525 -1.61 -10.51 -6.83
N MET A 526 -2.28 -10.72 -5.71
CA MET A 526 -3.73 -10.53 -5.60
C MET A 526 -4.14 -9.09 -5.96
N GLY A 527 -3.39 -8.10 -5.50
CA GLY A 527 -3.63 -6.69 -5.85
C GLY A 527 -3.39 -6.40 -7.33
N HIS A 528 -2.31 -6.93 -7.90
CA HIS A 528 -1.96 -6.69 -9.30
C HIS A 528 -2.99 -7.27 -10.28
N PHE A 529 -3.58 -8.43 -9.97
CA PHE A 529 -4.58 -9.05 -10.83
C PHE A 529 -5.98 -8.42 -10.72
N ASN A 530 -6.24 -7.55 -9.76
CA ASN A 530 -7.51 -6.86 -9.62
C ASN A 530 -7.58 -5.64 -10.56
N GLN A 531 -7.83 -5.89 -11.84
CA GLN A 531 -8.02 -4.86 -12.85
C GLN A 531 -9.51 -4.59 -13.06
N ALA A 532 -9.85 -3.34 -13.43
CA ALA A 532 -11.19 -3.05 -13.90
C ALA A 532 -11.53 -3.93 -15.12
N PRO A 533 -12.75 -4.52 -15.17
CA PRO A 533 -13.10 -5.40 -16.27
C PRO A 533 -13.02 -4.66 -17.61
N PRO A 534 -12.58 -5.35 -18.70
CA PRO A 534 -12.66 -4.80 -20.05
C PRO A 534 -14.11 -4.62 -20.47
N LEU A 535 -14.35 -3.79 -21.48
CA LEU A 535 -15.69 -3.61 -22.07
C LEU A 535 -16.23 -4.90 -22.75
N PRO A 536 -17.54 -5.18 -22.61
CA PRO A 536 -18.56 -4.44 -21.86
C PRO A 536 -18.44 -4.63 -20.35
N PHE A 537 -18.84 -3.63 -19.57
CA PHE A 537 -18.85 -3.74 -18.12
C PHE A 537 -19.90 -4.79 -17.70
N PRO A 538 -19.59 -5.72 -16.77
CA PRO A 538 -20.54 -6.74 -16.32
C PRO A 538 -21.83 -6.11 -15.78
N GLY A 539 -22.98 -6.55 -16.31
CA GLY A 539 -24.30 -6.00 -15.95
C GLY A 539 -24.78 -4.85 -16.85
N ASP A 540 -23.97 -4.39 -17.78
CA ASP A 540 -24.39 -3.40 -18.77
C ASP A 540 -24.87 -4.11 -20.04
N PRO A 541 -26.16 -3.96 -20.46
CA PRO A 541 -26.69 -4.69 -21.61
C PRO A 541 -26.19 -4.14 -22.95
N LYS A 542 -25.54 -2.96 -22.95
CA LYS A 542 -25.06 -2.27 -24.15
C LYS A 542 -23.54 -2.14 -24.17
N LEU A 543 -22.95 -2.32 -25.33
CA LEU A 543 -21.54 -2.09 -25.57
C LEU A 543 -21.23 -0.59 -25.47
N TYR A 544 -20.39 -0.22 -24.53
CA TYR A 544 -19.80 1.11 -24.51
C TYR A 544 -18.92 1.30 -25.74
N ARG A 545 -19.21 2.30 -26.54
CA ARG A 545 -18.37 2.70 -27.68
C ARG A 545 -17.65 4.00 -27.34
N PRO A 546 -16.31 4.02 -27.30
CA PRO A 546 -15.59 5.29 -27.20
C PRO A 546 -15.88 6.13 -28.45
N PRO A 547 -15.96 7.47 -28.32
CA PRO A 547 -16.21 8.34 -29.47
C PRO A 547 -15.12 8.14 -30.53
N PRO A 548 -15.48 8.19 -31.83
CA PRO A 548 -14.56 7.92 -32.94
C PRO A 548 -13.35 8.87 -33.00
N SER A 549 -13.36 10.01 -32.30
CA SER A 549 -12.24 10.95 -32.22
C SER A 549 -11.07 10.51 -31.33
N ALA A 550 -11.22 9.44 -30.53
CA ALA A 550 -10.16 8.96 -29.65
C ALA A 550 -9.24 7.90 -30.30
N ALA A 551 -9.50 7.50 -31.54
CA ALA A 551 -8.70 6.49 -32.27
C ALA A 551 -7.65 7.10 -33.22
N SER A 552 -7.48 8.42 -33.23
CA SER A 552 -6.52 9.13 -34.10
C SER A 552 -5.71 10.21 -33.36
N LEU A 553 -5.20 9.85 -32.19
CA LEU A 553 -4.12 10.60 -31.53
C LEU A 553 -3.08 9.64 -30.97
#